data_916fce366c361c20ae67cc5c6cb459c4
#
_entry.id   916fce366c361c20ae67cc5c6cb459c4
#
_cell.length_a   1.000
_cell.length_b   1.000
_cell.length_c   1.000
_cell.angle_alpha   90.00
_cell.angle_beta   90.00
_cell.angle_gamma   90.00
#
_symmetry.space_group_name_H-M   'P 1'
#
loop_
_entity.id
_entity.type
_entity.pdbx_description
1 polymer ?
#
loop_
_entity_poly.entity_id
_entity_poly.type
_entity_poly.pdbx_seq_one_letter_code
_entity_poly.pdbx_strand_id
1 'polypeptide(L)'
;MADGDYERRGTRDAELAKFRRIIQEVSKKTRKTEEKEMKILVVGSGGREHAITCRLSRDEARHEIFCAPGNAGTASIATNIAIGAEDVAGIVAWAKAEKPDLVVVGPEAPLVKGLVDELEKIGVVAFGPVAAGARMEGSKKFAKDVMDAAGVPTGRAQVFTDAAAAKAALPAFGLPVVIKADGLAAGKGVVVAETTAQAEGAIDDMLVANKFGAAGAEVLIEEFLDGEECSILAMTDGENVVLLPSSQDHKRVFDGDKGPNTGGMGAYSPAPVVTDDMLGTIKEKIVLPVVRELKKRGITYRGILYAGLMITPEGGRIAKSGSRINVVEFNARFGDPETEAVLPRLGGDFATALLHAATGCLRDADIVVRSEHAATVIVASAGYPGSYEKGKVISGLDGNPALVFHCGTKRGENGEIVTSGGRVLSVTGLGATLREAVDRAYAGVAKISFDGMFYRKDIAHRGLK
;
A
#
# COMPACT_ATOMS: atom_id res chain seq x y z
N MET A 1 26.88 24.45 27.14
CA MET A 1 26.26 23.40 26.26
C MET A 1 25.02 23.91 25.51
N ALA A 2 25.01 25.15 25.05
CA ALA A 2 23.88 25.75 24.36
C ALA A 2 24.18 26.19 22.91
N ASP A 3 25.43 26.18 22.46
CA ASP A 3 25.81 26.67 21.12
C ASP A 3 25.74 25.61 20.00
N GLY A 4 25.76 24.33 20.34
CA GLY A 4 25.72 23.24 19.33
C GLY A 4 24.36 22.99 18.69
N ASP A 5 23.26 23.39 19.33
CA ASP A 5 21.89 23.17 18.83
C ASP A 5 21.43 24.29 17.88
N TYR A 6 22.00 25.47 17.97
CA TYR A 6 21.70 26.60 17.09
C TYR A 6 22.32 26.43 15.70
N GLU A 7 23.54 25.92 15.61
CA GLU A 7 24.21 25.67 14.32
C GLU A 7 23.56 24.49 13.56
N ARG A 8 23.11 23.44 14.26
CA ARG A 8 22.43 22.30 13.62
C ARG A 8 21.04 22.67 13.09
N ARG A 9 20.32 23.60 13.73
CA ARG A 9 19.03 24.11 13.20
C ARG A 9 19.25 24.98 11.97
N GLY A 10 20.26 25.83 11.95
CA GLY A 10 20.56 26.69 10.80
C GLY A 10 20.97 25.93 9.53
N THR A 11 21.71 24.83 9.68
CA THR A 11 22.08 23.96 8.54
C THR A 11 20.89 23.20 7.99
N ARG A 12 20.04 22.66 8.86
CA ARG A 12 18.81 21.95 8.45
C ARG A 12 17.79 22.86 7.76
N ASP A 13 17.64 24.09 8.24
CA ASP A 13 16.74 25.07 7.62
C ASP A 13 17.29 25.56 6.27
N ALA A 14 18.61 25.68 6.11
CA ALA A 14 19.24 26.03 4.84
C ALA A 14 19.12 24.90 3.80
N GLU A 15 19.25 23.63 4.21
CA GLU A 15 19.03 22.46 3.34
C GLU A 15 17.56 22.34 2.92
N LEU A 16 16.63 22.51 3.85
CA LEU A 16 15.20 22.56 3.55
C LEU A 16 14.83 23.72 2.61
N ALA A 17 15.46 24.89 2.78
CA ALA A 17 15.27 26.02 1.89
C ALA A 17 15.80 25.73 0.47
N LYS A 18 16.95 25.04 0.37
CA LYS A 18 17.53 24.61 -0.91
C LYS A 18 16.63 23.60 -1.61
N PHE A 19 16.11 22.63 -0.86
CA PHE A 19 15.16 21.63 -1.38
C PHE A 19 13.84 22.27 -1.86
N ARG A 20 13.28 23.20 -1.07
CA ARG A 20 12.10 24.00 -1.46
C ARG A 20 12.32 24.78 -2.76
N ARG A 21 13.54 25.31 -2.96
CA ARG A 21 13.90 26.04 -4.16
C ARG A 21 13.98 25.11 -5.40
N ILE A 22 14.55 23.93 -5.23
CA ILE A 22 14.58 22.88 -6.28
C ILE A 22 13.14 22.47 -6.64
N ILE A 23 12.29 22.20 -5.65
CA ILE A 23 10.86 21.91 -5.85
C ILE A 23 10.16 23.04 -6.60
N GLN A 24 10.39 24.29 -6.25
CA GLN A 24 9.81 25.45 -6.95
C GLN A 24 10.31 25.59 -8.39
N GLU A 25 11.56 25.29 -8.66
CA GLU A 25 12.13 25.34 -10.02
C GLU A 25 11.58 24.19 -10.89
N VAL A 26 11.46 22.98 -10.33
CA VAL A 26 10.79 21.85 -11.00
C VAL A 26 9.32 22.18 -11.26
N SER A 27 8.60 22.68 -10.26
CA SER A 27 7.20 23.13 -10.38
C SER A 27 6.99 24.26 -11.41
N LYS A 28 7.95 25.17 -11.58
CA LYS A 28 7.90 26.21 -12.63
C LYS A 28 8.13 25.62 -14.01
N LYS A 29 8.98 24.59 -14.15
CA LYS A 29 9.22 23.89 -15.42
C LYS A 29 8.02 23.04 -15.84
N THR A 30 7.31 22.39 -14.90
CA THR A 30 6.11 21.57 -15.18
C THR A 30 4.88 22.40 -15.54
N ARG A 31 4.87 23.72 -15.32
CA ARG A 31 3.76 24.62 -15.76
C ARG A 31 3.68 24.82 -17.29
N LYS A 32 4.67 24.38 -18.07
CA LYS A 32 4.56 24.25 -19.51
C LYS A 32 4.16 22.83 -19.83
N THR A 33 2.91 22.64 -20.20
CA THR A 33 2.28 21.41 -20.68
C THR A 33 2.89 20.94 -22.02
N GLU A 34 4.12 20.47 -21.98
CA GLU A 34 4.67 19.55 -22.97
C GLU A 34 4.94 18.26 -22.19
N GLU A 35 4.33 17.15 -22.62
CA GLU A 35 4.57 15.80 -22.10
C GLU A 35 6.06 15.50 -22.15
N LYS A 36 6.72 15.70 -21.00
CA LYS A 36 8.17 15.57 -20.91
C LYS A 36 8.54 14.12 -20.64
N GLU A 37 9.38 13.54 -21.48
CA GLU A 37 10.06 12.28 -21.18
C GLU A 37 10.83 12.41 -19.86
N MET A 38 10.64 11.45 -18.94
CA MET A 38 11.28 11.40 -17.63
C MET A 38 12.05 10.12 -17.46
N LYS A 39 13.17 10.18 -16.71
CA LYS A 39 13.86 9.02 -16.16
C LYS A 39 13.25 8.69 -14.81
N ILE A 40 12.61 7.52 -14.67
CA ILE A 40 11.84 7.12 -13.48
C ILE A 40 12.40 5.82 -12.91
N LEU A 41 12.67 5.80 -11.62
CA LEU A 41 13.00 4.58 -10.88
C LEU A 41 11.79 4.12 -10.05
N VAL A 42 11.32 2.89 -10.25
CA VAL A 42 10.34 2.21 -9.40
C VAL A 42 11.08 1.27 -8.45
N VAL A 43 10.99 1.52 -7.15
CA VAL A 43 11.63 0.67 -6.12
C VAL A 43 10.66 -0.41 -5.68
N GLY A 44 11.10 -1.67 -5.79
CA GLY A 44 10.35 -2.86 -5.41
C GLY A 44 10.31 -3.92 -6.52
N SER A 45 9.66 -5.05 -6.25
CA SER A 45 9.66 -6.21 -7.14
C SER A 45 8.34 -6.99 -7.17
N GLY A 46 7.29 -6.48 -6.53
CA GLY A 46 5.98 -7.13 -6.41
C GLY A 46 5.04 -6.83 -7.57
N GLY A 47 3.81 -7.31 -7.46
CA GLY A 47 2.72 -7.05 -8.41
C GLY A 47 2.36 -5.58 -8.46
N ARG A 48 2.34 -4.93 -7.33
CA ARG A 48 2.15 -3.48 -7.19
C ARG A 48 3.16 -2.69 -8.02
N GLU A 49 4.46 -2.99 -7.89
CA GLU A 49 5.50 -2.29 -8.65
C GLU A 49 5.40 -2.60 -10.14
N HIS A 50 5.05 -3.83 -10.52
CA HIS A 50 4.78 -4.14 -11.91
C HIS A 50 3.56 -3.37 -12.45
N ALA A 51 2.47 -3.26 -11.68
CA ALA A 51 1.31 -2.47 -12.07
C ALA A 51 1.63 -0.97 -12.22
N ILE A 52 2.43 -0.40 -11.31
CA ILE A 52 2.93 0.98 -11.40
C ILE A 52 3.76 1.14 -12.70
N THR A 53 4.72 0.25 -12.94
CA THR A 53 5.58 0.26 -14.14
C THR A 53 4.74 0.15 -15.43
N CYS A 54 3.76 -0.76 -15.46
CA CYS A 54 2.82 -0.90 -16.58
C CYS A 54 1.99 0.37 -16.80
N ARG A 55 1.59 1.05 -15.73
CA ARG A 55 0.80 2.28 -15.88
C ARG A 55 1.66 3.42 -16.43
N LEU A 56 2.88 3.58 -15.92
CA LEU A 56 3.86 4.55 -16.42
C LEU A 56 4.24 4.32 -17.88
N SER A 57 4.42 3.06 -18.30
CA SER A 57 4.75 2.71 -19.68
C SER A 57 3.63 3.00 -20.70
N ARG A 58 2.42 3.30 -20.23
CA ARG A 58 1.24 3.66 -21.05
C ARG A 58 0.98 5.16 -21.13
N ASP A 59 1.78 5.98 -20.48
CA ASP A 59 1.74 7.42 -20.67
C ASP A 59 2.15 7.76 -22.09
N GLU A 60 1.62 8.84 -22.66
CA GLU A 60 1.94 9.24 -24.03
C GLU A 60 3.43 9.62 -24.17
N ALA A 61 3.97 10.26 -23.12
CA ALA A 61 5.41 10.45 -22.99
C ALA A 61 6.11 9.11 -22.76
N ARG A 62 7.10 8.80 -23.60
CA ARG A 62 7.89 7.56 -23.49
C ARG A 62 8.97 7.71 -22.42
N HIS A 63 8.61 7.44 -21.16
CA HIS A 63 9.53 7.51 -20.03
C HIS A 63 10.61 6.42 -20.10
N GLU A 64 11.82 6.76 -19.67
CA GLU A 64 12.89 5.80 -19.40
C GLU A 64 12.66 5.20 -18.00
N ILE A 65 12.17 3.96 -17.90
CA ILE A 65 11.75 3.35 -16.64
C ILE A 65 12.75 2.31 -16.18
N PHE A 66 13.16 2.41 -14.92
CA PHE A 66 14.01 1.47 -14.21
C PHE A 66 13.24 0.85 -13.04
N CYS A 67 13.57 -0.39 -12.65
CA CYS A 67 13.01 -1.07 -11.49
C CYS A 67 14.12 -1.63 -10.59
N ALA A 68 14.05 -1.42 -9.28
CA ALA A 68 15.03 -1.90 -8.30
C ALA A 68 14.37 -2.77 -7.22
N PRO A 69 14.56 -4.09 -7.19
CA PRO A 69 15.25 -4.92 -8.17
C PRO A 69 14.38 -5.28 -9.40
N GLY A 70 13.06 -5.01 -9.37
CA GLY A 70 12.12 -5.48 -10.36
C GLY A 70 11.89 -7.00 -10.33
N ASN A 71 11.17 -7.51 -11.33
CA ASN A 71 10.85 -8.94 -11.48
C ASN A 71 10.86 -9.36 -12.97
N ALA A 72 10.43 -10.58 -13.28
CA ALA A 72 10.42 -11.06 -14.66
C ALA A 72 9.46 -10.26 -15.57
N GLY A 73 8.37 -9.72 -15.02
CA GLY A 73 7.42 -8.89 -15.77
C GLY A 73 7.94 -7.48 -16.04
N THR A 74 8.50 -6.82 -15.03
CA THR A 74 9.07 -5.46 -15.21
C THR A 74 10.22 -5.48 -16.22
N ALA A 75 11.00 -6.57 -16.30
CA ALA A 75 12.08 -6.74 -17.29
C ALA A 75 11.60 -6.74 -18.75
N SER A 76 10.29 -6.87 -19.02
CA SER A 76 9.74 -6.81 -20.38
C SER A 76 9.37 -5.40 -20.83
N ILE A 77 9.24 -4.44 -19.90
CA ILE A 77 8.75 -3.09 -20.14
C ILE A 77 9.61 -1.99 -19.53
N ALA A 78 10.64 -2.36 -18.78
CA ALA A 78 11.56 -1.46 -18.09
C ALA A 78 12.94 -2.11 -17.95
N THR A 79 13.93 -1.36 -17.48
CA THR A 79 15.26 -1.88 -17.15
C THR A 79 15.34 -2.23 -15.67
N ASN A 80 15.49 -3.52 -15.36
CA ASN A 80 15.72 -3.95 -13.98
C ASN A 80 17.18 -3.71 -13.57
N ILE A 81 17.40 -3.15 -12.37
CA ILE A 81 18.73 -2.95 -11.80
C ILE A 81 18.90 -3.85 -10.57
N ALA A 82 20.05 -4.49 -10.45
CA ALA A 82 20.31 -5.50 -9.40
C ALA A 82 20.60 -4.85 -8.01
N ILE A 83 19.68 -3.99 -7.54
CA ILE A 83 19.75 -3.33 -6.23
C ILE A 83 18.49 -3.72 -5.46
N GLY A 84 18.64 -4.30 -4.27
CA GLY A 84 17.51 -4.69 -3.43
C GLY A 84 16.69 -3.48 -2.99
N ALA A 85 15.36 -3.63 -2.89
CA ALA A 85 14.47 -2.55 -2.50
C ALA A 85 14.80 -1.93 -1.12
N GLU A 86 15.41 -2.70 -0.23
CA GLU A 86 15.80 -2.27 1.11
C GLU A 86 17.27 -1.82 1.21
N ASP A 87 18.02 -1.88 0.12
CA ASP A 87 19.38 -1.35 0.03
C ASP A 87 19.34 0.16 -0.26
N VAL A 88 19.04 0.92 0.80
CA VAL A 88 18.93 2.38 0.74
C VAL A 88 20.21 3.00 0.18
N ALA A 89 21.37 2.55 0.62
CA ALA A 89 22.67 3.10 0.19
C ALA A 89 22.92 2.86 -1.31
N GLY A 90 22.61 1.64 -1.80
CA GLY A 90 22.73 1.29 -3.20
C GLY A 90 21.79 2.09 -4.10
N ILE A 91 20.52 2.25 -3.67
CA ILE A 91 19.53 3.06 -4.40
C ILE A 91 19.97 4.53 -4.48
N VAL A 92 20.41 5.11 -3.35
CA VAL A 92 20.87 6.50 -3.29
C VAL A 92 22.13 6.70 -4.17
N ALA A 93 23.07 5.75 -4.14
CA ALA A 93 24.27 5.81 -4.99
C ALA A 93 23.90 5.78 -6.48
N TRP A 94 22.99 4.91 -6.87
CA TRP A 94 22.46 4.84 -8.24
C TRP A 94 21.75 6.14 -8.63
N ALA A 95 20.85 6.64 -7.78
CA ALA A 95 20.12 7.88 -8.03
C ALA A 95 21.04 9.10 -8.15
N LYS A 96 22.14 9.14 -7.41
CA LYS A 96 23.15 10.19 -7.52
C LYS A 96 23.90 10.15 -8.86
N ALA A 97 24.20 8.95 -9.38
CA ALA A 97 24.87 8.74 -10.64
C ALA A 97 23.95 9.01 -11.84
N GLU A 98 22.78 8.41 -11.84
CA GLU A 98 21.83 8.39 -12.97
C GLU A 98 20.87 9.57 -13.00
N LYS A 99 20.71 10.28 -11.87
CA LYS A 99 19.90 11.51 -11.73
C LYS A 99 18.46 11.33 -12.25
N PRO A 100 17.69 10.37 -11.74
CA PRO A 100 16.31 10.21 -12.16
C PRO A 100 15.49 11.49 -11.88
N ASP A 101 14.53 11.78 -12.76
CA ASP A 101 13.57 12.89 -12.54
C ASP A 101 12.61 12.55 -11.39
N LEU A 102 12.32 11.24 -11.19
CA LEU A 102 11.40 10.76 -10.14
C LEU A 102 11.80 9.36 -9.65
N VAL A 103 11.74 9.16 -8.35
CA VAL A 103 11.82 7.83 -7.71
C VAL A 103 10.46 7.51 -7.09
N VAL A 104 9.85 6.38 -7.46
CA VAL A 104 8.58 5.90 -6.91
C VAL A 104 8.86 4.75 -5.97
N VAL A 105 8.55 4.90 -4.68
CA VAL A 105 8.81 3.86 -3.69
C VAL A 105 7.55 3.01 -3.51
N GLY A 106 7.63 1.74 -3.90
CA GLY A 106 6.51 0.81 -3.83
C GLY A 106 6.24 0.24 -2.43
N PRO A 107 7.22 -0.48 -1.80
CA PRO A 107 7.01 -1.15 -0.52
C PRO A 107 7.26 -0.24 0.68
N GLU A 108 6.73 -0.64 1.84
CA GLU A 108 6.83 0.09 3.11
C GLU A 108 8.23 0.06 3.74
N ALA A 109 8.95 -1.06 3.59
CA ALA A 109 10.22 -1.25 4.29
C ALA A 109 11.27 -0.18 3.95
N PRO A 110 11.55 0.17 2.67
CA PRO A 110 12.48 1.25 2.36
C PRO A 110 11.97 2.63 2.82
N LEU A 111 10.66 2.87 2.88
CA LEU A 111 10.09 4.12 3.41
C LEU A 111 10.40 4.27 4.91
N VAL A 112 10.15 3.22 5.70
CA VAL A 112 10.46 3.20 7.13
C VAL A 112 11.96 3.32 7.39
N LYS A 113 12.79 2.78 6.48
CA LYS A 113 14.27 2.91 6.54
C LYS A 113 14.80 4.29 6.12
N GLY A 114 13.92 5.21 5.67
CA GLY A 114 14.28 6.57 5.33
C GLY A 114 14.86 6.75 3.92
N LEU A 115 14.51 5.89 2.97
CA LEU A 115 14.97 6.04 1.59
C LEU A 115 14.63 7.42 1.02
N VAL A 116 13.40 7.91 1.26
CA VAL A 116 12.96 9.22 0.77
C VAL A 116 13.78 10.34 1.40
N ASP A 117 14.06 10.25 2.70
CA ASP A 117 14.89 11.23 3.42
C ASP A 117 16.30 11.33 2.81
N GLU A 118 16.90 10.20 2.45
CA GLU A 118 18.22 10.17 1.83
C GLU A 118 18.21 10.69 0.38
N LEU A 119 17.16 10.39 -0.40
CA LEU A 119 16.98 10.94 -1.75
C LEU A 119 16.80 12.46 -1.73
N GLU A 120 16.01 12.98 -0.80
CA GLU A 120 15.82 14.42 -0.62
C GLU A 120 17.15 15.15 -0.32
N LYS A 121 18.04 14.56 0.49
CA LYS A 121 19.37 15.13 0.80
C LYS A 121 20.24 15.34 -0.45
N ILE A 122 20.08 14.49 -1.45
CA ILE A 122 20.83 14.61 -2.72
C ILE A 122 20.06 15.35 -3.81
N GLY A 123 18.87 15.89 -3.50
CA GLY A 123 18.03 16.68 -4.40
C GLY A 123 17.28 15.86 -5.45
N VAL A 124 17.06 14.57 -5.20
CA VAL A 124 16.25 13.69 -6.07
C VAL A 124 14.82 13.69 -5.57
N VAL A 125 13.87 13.91 -6.50
CA VAL A 125 12.44 13.90 -6.19
C VAL A 125 11.97 12.46 -5.98
N ALA A 126 11.29 12.20 -4.87
CA ALA A 126 10.75 10.89 -4.56
C ALA A 126 9.24 10.95 -4.26
N PHE A 127 8.48 10.01 -4.80
CA PHE A 127 7.10 9.75 -4.46
C PHE A 127 7.02 8.66 -3.38
N GLY A 128 6.65 9.08 -2.19
CA GLY A 128 6.56 8.30 -0.96
C GLY A 128 6.81 9.21 0.24
N PRO A 129 6.29 8.89 1.43
CA PRO A 129 6.54 9.69 2.63
C PRO A 129 7.98 9.50 3.15
N VAL A 130 8.50 10.51 3.79
CA VAL A 130 9.73 10.41 4.63
C VAL A 130 9.50 9.42 5.78
N ALA A 131 10.57 8.93 6.41
CA ALA A 131 10.49 7.93 7.48
C ALA A 131 9.52 8.33 8.60
N ALA A 132 9.48 9.62 8.96
CA ALA A 132 8.54 10.13 9.97
C ALA A 132 7.08 9.94 9.54
N GLY A 133 6.74 10.13 8.25
CA GLY A 133 5.42 9.90 7.69
C GLY A 133 5.11 8.39 7.51
N ALA A 134 6.11 7.59 7.15
CA ALA A 134 5.97 6.14 6.99
C ALA A 134 5.60 5.43 8.30
N ARG A 135 5.77 6.08 9.45
CA ARG A 135 5.27 5.62 10.76
C ARG A 135 3.75 5.43 10.79
N MET A 136 2.99 6.03 9.88
CA MET A 136 1.54 5.77 9.75
C MET A 136 1.23 4.29 9.47
N GLU A 137 2.17 3.55 8.83
CA GLU A 137 2.11 2.10 8.67
C GLU A 137 3.06 1.38 9.64
N GLY A 138 4.25 1.96 9.85
CA GLY A 138 5.32 1.37 10.66
C GLY A 138 5.03 1.27 12.16
N SER A 139 4.07 2.05 12.69
CA SER A 139 3.64 2.02 14.09
C SER A 139 2.14 2.27 14.21
N LYS A 140 1.40 1.25 14.61
CA LYS A 140 -0.06 1.34 14.85
C LYS A 140 -0.39 2.31 15.97
N LYS A 141 0.46 2.36 17.00
CA LYS A 141 0.39 3.33 18.09
C LYS A 141 0.49 4.76 17.56
N PHE A 142 1.50 5.06 16.72
CA PHE A 142 1.64 6.38 16.12
C PHE A 142 0.43 6.75 15.25
N ALA A 143 -0.07 5.80 14.44
CA ALA A 143 -1.26 6.02 13.63
C ALA A 143 -2.49 6.31 14.50
N LYS A 144 -2.69 5.61 15.62
CA LYS A 144 -3.76 5.88 16.59
C LYS A 144 -3.60 7.27 17.21
N ASP A 145 -2.42 7.63 17.67
CA ASP A 145 -2.14 8.97 18.24
C ASP A 145 -2.45 10.11 17.24
N VAL A 146 -2.16 9.89 15.95
CA VAL A 146 -2.50 10.86 14.88
C VAL A 146 -4.00 10.91 14.66
N MET A 147 -4.68 9.76 14.58
CA MET A 147 -6.14 9.69 14.39
C MET A 147 -6.89 10.34 15.53
N ASP A 148 -6.51 10.07 16.77
CA ASP A 148 -7.12 10.65 17.97
C ASP A 148 -6.96 12.18 17.99
N ALA A 149 -5.74 12.67 17.72
CA ALA A 149 -5.46 14.11 17.66
C ALA A 149 -6.18 14.82 16.50
N ALA A 150 -6.41 14.11 15.40
CA ALA A 150 -7.14 14.60 14.23
C ALA A 150 -8.67 14.45 14.34
N GLY A 151 -9.18 13.81 15.38
CA GLY A 151 -10.61 13.50 15.55
C GLY A 151 -11.16 12.52 14.51
N VAL A 152 -10.33 11.63 13.99
CA VAL A 152 -10.69 10.67 12.94
C VAL A 152 -11.37 9.45 13.56
N PRO A 153 -12.55 9.02 13.06
CA PRO A 153 -13.24 7.85 13.56
C PRO A 153 -12.43 6.57 13.38
N THR A 154 -12.20 5.86 14.48
CA THR A 154 -11.50 4.57 14.51
C THR A 154 -11.96 3.77 15.71
N GLY A 155 -11.71 2.46 15.73
CA GLY A 155 -11.98 1.62 16.91
C GLY A 155 -11.17 2.11 18.12
N ARG A 156 -11.82 2.12 19.29
CA ARG A 156 -11.12 2.42 20.54
C ARG A 156 -9.94 1.46 20.71
N ALA A 157 -8.77 1.97 21.04
CA ALA A 157 -7.57 1.16 21.25
C ALA A 157 -6.84 1.55 22.53
N GLN A 158 -6.06 0.61 23.05
CA GLN A 158 -5.12 0.84 24.15
C GLN A 158 -3.85 0.03 23.92
N VAL A 159 -2.71 0.62 24.23
CA VAL A 159 -1.38 0.03 24.04
C VAL A 159 -0.86 -0.54 25.36
N PHE A 160 -0.22 -1.71 25.28
CA PHE A 160 0.36 -2.40 26.42
C PHE A 160 1.76 -2.93 26.07
N THR A 161 2.65 -2.87 27.07
CA THR A 161 3.98 -3.48 27.06
C THR A 161 4.11 -4.63 28.06
N ASP A 162 3.09 -4.80 28.92
CA ASP A 162 3.01 -5.84 29.95
C ASP A 162 1.81 -6.77 29.69
N ALA A 163 2.06 -8.08 29.65
CA ALA A 163 1.03 -9.06 29.32
C ALA A 163 -0.07 -9.18 30.39
N ALA A 164 0.27 -9.01 31.66
CA ALA A 164 -0.72 -9.09 32.74
C ALA A 164 -1.66 -7.88 32.71
N ALA A 165 -1.13 -6.68 32.48
CA ALA A 165 -1.91 -5.47 32.31
C ALA A 165 -2.80 -5.55 31.05
N ALA A 166 -2.29 -6.09 29.93
CA ALA A 166 -3.04 -6.30 28.70
C ALA A 166 -4.23 -7.25 28.93
N LYS A 167 -4.01 -8.40 29.56
CA LYS A 167 -5.07 -9.36 29.90
C LYS A 167 -6.11 -8.77 30.83
N ALA A 168 -5.70 -8.02 31.86
CA ALA A 168 -6.60 -7.36 32.78
C ALA A 168 -7.52 -6.31 32.12
N ALA A 169 -7.11 -5.74 31.00
CA ALA A 169 -7.89 -4.75 30.24
C ALA A 169 -8.94 -5.37 29.31
N LEU A 170 -8.85 -6.67 28.93
CA LEU A 170 -9.75 -7.33 27.99
C LEU A 170 -11.25 -7.16 28.30
N PRO A 171 -11.73 -7.28 29.57
CA PRO A 171 -13.13 -7.11 29.85
C PRO A 171 -13.72 -5.75 29.46
N ALA A 172 -12.90 -4.70 29.45
CA ALA A 172 -13.35 -3.36 29.06
C ALA A 172 -13.63 -3.22 27.55
N PHE A 173 -13.06 -4.10 26.72
CA PHE A 173 -13.28 -4.10 25.25
C PHE A 173 -14.46 -4.98 24.85
N GLY A 174 -14.75 -6.05 25.60
CA GLY A 174 -15.75 -7.06 25.23
C GLY A 174 -15.23 -7.98 24.12
N LEU A 175 -16.11 -8.85 23.61
CA LEU A 175 -15.81 -9.80 22.54
C LEU A 175 -16.77 -9.60 21.36
N PRO A 176 -16.35 -9.81 20.14
CA PRO A 176 -14.95 -10.05 19.73
C PRO A 176 -14.03 -8.85 20.03
N VAL A 177 -12.72 -9.10 20.13
CA VAL A 177 -11.70 -8.07 20.36
C VAL A 177 -10.53 -8.29 19.42
N VAL A 178 -9.85 -7.21 19.02
CA VAL A 178 -8.72 -7.31 18.10
C VAL A 178 -7.40 -7.05 18.84
N ILE A 179 -6.47 -7.99 18.71
CA ILE A 179 -5.13 -7.90 19.29
C ILE A 179 -4.14 -7.69 18.14
N LYS A 180 -3.37 -6.60 18.18
CA LYS A 180 -2.43 -6.24 17.12
C LYS A 180 -1.03 -6.03 17.71
N ALA A 181 0.00 -6.63 17.10
CA ALA A 181 1.40 -6.26 17.36
C ALA A 181 1.68 -4.88 16.75
N ASP A 182 2.42 -4.01 17.47
CA ASP A 182 2.90 -2.73 16.91
C ASP A 182 4.05 -2.97 15.93
N GLY A 183 4.06 -2.28 14.80
CA GLY A 183 5.09 -2.43 13.77
C GLY A 183 4.69 -3.29 12.57
N LEU A 184 5.68 -3.46 11.66
CA LEU A 184 5.50 -4.20 10.41
C LEU A 184 5.48 -5.71 10.68
N ALA A 185 4.33 -6.35 10.51
CA ALA A 185 4.14 -7.79 10.71
C ALA A 185 3.53 -8.50 9.48
N ALA A 186 3.54 -7.86 8.31
CA ALA A 186 3.03 -8.41 7.04
C ALA A 186 1.63 -9.05 7.16
N GLY A 187 0.70 -8.40 7.90
CA GLY A 187 -0.66 -8.87 8.13
C GLY A 187 -0.80 -10.04 9.12
N LYS A 188 0.32 -10.60 9.62
CA LYS A 188 0.32 -11.75 10.53
C LYS A 188 0.21 -11.36 12.01
N GLY A 189 0.46 -10.11 12.35
CA GLY A 189 0.42 -9.57 13.72
C GLY A 189 -0.97 -9.11 14.16
N VAL A 190 -2.07 -9.60 13.54
CA VAL A 190 -3.45 -9.22 13.89
C VAL A 190 -4.27 -10.48 14.17
N VAL A 191 -4.89 -10.52 15.35
CA VAL A 191 -5.76 -11.62 15.78
C VAL A 191 -7.12 -11.04 16.16
N VAL A 192 -8.18 -11.48 15.49
CA VAL A 192 -9.56 -11.25 15.94
C VAL A 192 -9.91 -12.39 16.89
N ALA A 193 -10.04 -12.08 18.16
CA ALA A 193 -10.33 -13.04 19.20
C ALA A 193 -11.83 -13.05 19.52
N GLU A 194 -12.47 -14.18 19.32
CA GLU A 194 -13.88 -14.41 19.65
C GLU A 194 -14.09 -14.85 21.11
N THR A 195 -13.01 -15.32 21.74
CA THR A 195 -13.00 -15.76 23.14
C THR A 195 -11.85 -15.13 23.93
N THR A 196 -12.01 -15.01 25.25
CA THR A 196 -10.96 -14.51 26.15
C THR A 196 -9.69 -15.35 26.02
N ALA A 197 -9.82 -16.67 25.94
CA ALA A 197 -8.65 -17.56 25.80
C ALA A 197 -7.85 -17.30 24.50
N GLN A 198 -8.53 -17.01 23.38
CA GLN A 198 -7.85 -16.62 22.13
C GLN A 198 -7.14 -15.27 22.28
N ALA A 199 -7.77 -14.30 22.96
CA ALA A 199 -7.17 -12.98 23.19
C ALA A 199 -5.93 -13.08 24.08
N GLU A 200 -6.02 -13.81 25.19
CA GLU A 200 -4.90 -14.05 26.10
C GLU A 200 -3.75 -14.79 25.41
N GLY A 201 -4.04 -15.83 24.61
CA GLY A 201 -3.06 -16.54 23.82
C GLY A 201 -2.34 -15.64 22.80
N ALA A 202 -3.07 -14.76 22.13
CA ALA A 202 -2.48 -13.78 21.22
C ALA A 202 -1.55 -12.79 21.94
N ILE A 203 -1.94 -12.31 23.12
CA ILE A 203 -1.12 -11.43 23.97
C ILE A 203 0.16 -12.16 24.38
N ASP A 204 0.08 -13.42 24.82
CA ASP A 204 1.24 -14.22 25.20
C ASP A 204 2.18 -14.46 24.01
N ASP A 205 1.65 -14.79 22.86
CA ASP A 205 2.40 -15.00 21.64
C ASP A 205 3.21 -13.75 21.24
N MET A 206 2.64 -12.56 21.44
CA MET A 206 3.28 -11.29 21.07
C MET A 206 4.25 -10.81 22.15
N LEU A 207 3.80 -10.62 23.38
CA LEU A 207 4.58 -9.99 24.46
C LEU A 207 5.52 -10.95 25.21
N VAL A 208 5.12 -12.25 25.38
CA VAL A 208 5.89 -13.22 26.17
C VAL A 208 6.78 -14.08 25.27
N ALA A 209 6.19 -14.71 24.23
CA ALA A 209 6.92 -15.58 23.32
C ALA A 209 7.72 -14.83 22.24
N ASN A 210 7.53 -13.51 22.15
CA ASN A 210 8.20 -12.61 21.19
C ASN A 210 8.18 -13.12 19.74
N LYS A 211 7.07 -13.71 19.30
CA LYS A 211 6.95 -14.32 17.95
C LYS A 211 7.12 -13.32 16.81
N PHE A 212 6.99 -12.03 17.08
CA PHE A 212 7.08 -10.94 16.09
C PHE A 212 8.34 -10.07 16.28
N GLY A 213 9.31 -10.48 17.12
CA GLY A 213 10.52 -9.72 17.36
C GLY A 213 10.22 -8.30 17.86
N ALA A 214 10.92 -7.29 17.34
CA ALA A 214 10.72 -5.90 17.76
C ALA A 214 9.28 -5.39 17.56
N ALA A 215 8.54 -5.91 16.56
CA ALA A 215 7.15 -5.55 16.33
C ALA A 215 6.19 -6.06 17.44
N GLY A 216 6.60 -7.09 18.19
CA GLY A 216 5.84 -7.65 19.31
C GLY A 216 6.13 -7.00 20.67
N ALA A 217 7.02 -6.00 20.74
CA ALA A 217 7.38 -5.33 21.99
C ALA A 217 6.22 -4.51 22.60
N GLU A 218 5.29 -4.07 21.79
CA GLU A 218 4.05 -3.40 22.18
C GLU A 218 2.86 -4.10 21.52
N VAL A 219 1.75 -4.19 22.23
CA VAL A 219 0.49 -4.77 21.75
C VAL A 219 -0.62 -3.74 21.85
N LEU A 220 -1.42 -3.60 20.81
CA LEU A 220 -2.67 -2.87 20.84
C LEU A 220 -3.82 -3.85 21.08
N ILE A 221 -4.69 -3.53 22.03
CA ILE A 221 -6.02 -4.11 22.16
C ILE A 221 -7.00 -3.12 21.57
N GLU A 222 -7.79 -3.55 20.59
CA GLU A 222 -8.66 -2.69 19.82
C GLU A 222 -10.10 -3.22 19.78
N GLU A 223 -11.06 -2.29 19.80
CA GLU A 223 -12.48 -2.58 19.59
C GLU A 223 -12.70 -3.27 18.25
N PHE A 224 -13.45 -4.37 18.24
CA PHE A 224 -13.88 -5.00 17.00
C PHE A 224 -14.88 -4.11 16.26
N LEU A 225 -14.58 -3.80 15.03
CA LEU A 225 -15.45 -3.05 14.14
C LEU A 225 -16.26 -4.03 13.28
N ASP A 226 -17.59 -3.86 13.29
CA ASP A 226 -18.51 -4.67 12.51
C ASP A 226 -18.85 -3.99 11.18
N GLY A 227 -18.76 -4.72 10.07
CA GLY A 227 -19.03 -4.16 8.75
C GLY A 227 -18.29 -4.84 7.60
N GLU A 228 -18.23 -4.14 6.49
CA GLU A 228 -17.46 -4.53 5.32
C GLU A 228 -16.20 -3.66 5.21
N GLU A 229 -15.05 -4.33 5.07
CA GLU A 229 -13.78 -3.64 4.90
C GLU A 229 -13.61 -3.18 3.45
N CYS A 230 -13.12 -1.96 3.23
CA CYS A 230 -12.75 -1.44 1.93
C CYS A 230 -11.47 -0.60 2.03
N SER A 231 -10.87 -0.34 0.88
CA SER A 231 -9.61 0.38 0.74
C SER A 231 -9.78 1.64 -0.09
N ILE A 232 -9.28 2.75 0.43
CA ILE A 232 -9.18 4.02 -0.30
C ILE A 232 -7.70 4.42 -0.39
N LEU A 233 -7.20 4.52 -1.61
CA LEU A 233 -5.88 5.05 -1.90
C LEU A 233 -6.01 6.56 -2.06
N ALA A 234 -5.47 7.34 -1.13
CA ALA A 234 -5.46 8.79 -1.19
C ALA A 234 -4.07 9.28 -1.60
N MET A 235 -3.96 9.86 -2.79
CA MET A 235 -2.75 10.55 -3.23
C MET A 235 -2.70 11.93 -2.59
N THR A 236 -1.58 12.30 -2.00
CA THR A 236 -1.43 13.62 -1.36
C THR A 236 -0.03 14.21 -1.56
N ASP A 237 0.02 15.52 -1.62
CA ASP A 237 1.24 16.33 -1.68
C ASP A 237 1.60 16.99 -0.32
N GLY A 238 0.85 16.63 0.72
CA GLY A 238 0.97 17.21 2.06
C GLY A 238 -0.02 18.34 2.36
N GLU A 239 -0.80 18.77 1.39
CA GLU A 239 -1.90 19.76 1.52
C GLU A 239 -3.15 19.30 0.76
N ASN A 240 -2.98 19.00 -0.52
CA ASN A 240 -4.04 18.53 -1.39
C ASN A 240 -4.17 17.01 -1.31
N VAL A 241 -5.39 16.52 -1.53
CA VAL A 241 -5.71 15.10 -1.52
C VAL A 241 -6.60 14.78 -2.72
N VAL A 242 -6.20 13.78 -3.51
CA VAL A 242 -7.00 13.19 -4.57
C VAL A 242 -7.25 11.73 -4.23
N LEU A 243 -8.53 11.35 -4.11
CA LEU A 243 -8.89 9.96 -3.87
C LEU A 243 -8.86 9.18 -5.19
N LEU A 244 -8.16 8.06 -5.20
CA LEU A 244 -8.24 7.08 -6.27
C LEU A 244 -9.53 6.23 -6.12
N PRO A 245 -9.97 5.51 -7.15
CA PRO A 245 -11.13 4.64 -7.06
C PRO A 245 -11.09 3.70 -5.86
N SER A 246 -12.21 3.53 -5.18
CA SER A 246 -12.35 2.58 -4.08
C SER A 246 -12.03 1.16 -4.53
N SER A 247 -11.55 0.34 -3.62
CA SER A 247 -11.28 -1.07 -3.86
C SER A 247 -11.63 -1.91 -2.62
N GLN A 248 -11.80 -3.20 -2.84
CA GLN A 248 -12.01 -4.16 -1.75
C GLN A 248 -11.17 -5.39 -2.01
N ASP A 249 -10.35 -5.79 -1.02
CA ASP A 249 -9.48 -6.95 -1.07
C ASP A 249 -10.10 -8.19 -0.40
N HIS A 250 -9.44 -9.33 -0.60
CA HIS A 250 -9.78 -10.62 -0.01
C HIS A 250 -8.58 -11.13 0.79
N LYS A 251 -8.54 -10.85 2.08
CA LYS A 251 -7.38 -11.12 2.97
C LYS A 251 -7.20 -12.59 3.31
N ARG A 252 -8.28 -13.38 3.37
CA ARG A 252 -8.22 -14.80 3.74
C ARG A 252 -7.77 -15.65 2.56
N VAL A 253 -6.97 -16.69 2.86
CA VAL A 253 -6.32 -17.51 1.84
C VAL A 253 -7.28 -18.40 1.05
N PHE A 254 -8.38 -18.87 1.64
CA PHE A 254 -9.32 -19.82 1.02
C PHE A 254 -10.68 -19.21 0.73
N ASP A 255 -11.43 -19.85 -0.19
CA ASP A 255 -12.80 -19.50 -0.54
C ASP A 255 -13.69 -19.40 0.71
N GLY A 256 -14.70 -18.51 0.64
CA GLY A 256 -15.62 -18.25 1.74
C GLY A 256 -14.95 -17.54 2.92
N ASP A 257 -13.88 -16.78 2.67
CA ASP A 257 -13.11 -16.03 3.68
C ASP A 257 -12.61 -16.91 4.83
N LYS A 258 -12.06 -18.08 4.49
CA LYS A 258 -11.54 -19.07 5.44
C LYS A 258 -10.00 -19.11 5.44
N GLY A 259 -9.45 -19.71 6.51
CA GLY A 259 -8.01 -19.87 6.68
C GLY A 259 -7.32 -18.63 7.23
N PRO A 260 -5.98 -18.61 7.25
CA PRO A 260 -5.21 -17.48 7.77
C PRO A 260 -5.31 -16.25 6.88
N ASN A 261 -4.99 -15.08 7.46
CA ASN A 261 -4.78 -13.85 6.71
C ASN A 261 -3.53 -13.94 5.83
N THR A 262 -3.58 -13.25 4.71
CA THR A 262 -2.50 -13.13 3.72
C THR A 262 -2.23 -11.65 3.42
N GLY A 263 -1.34 -11.37 2.48
CA GLY A 263 -1.19 -10.03 1.88
C GLY A 263 -2.30 -9.67 0.89
N GLY A 264 -3.36 -10.47 0.77
CA GLY A 264 -4.45 -10.33 -0.20
C GLY A 264 -4.40 -11.40 -1.28
N MET A 265 -5.55 -12.03 -1.54
CA MET A 265 -5.74 -13.08 -2.55
C MET A 265 -6.46 -12.57 -3.81
N GLY A 266 -6.75 -11.30 -3.85
CA GLY A 266 -7.39 -10.60 -4.95
C GLY A 266 -8.10 -9.34 -4.47
N ALA A 267 -8.43 -8.48 -5.41
CA ALA A 267 -9.17 -7.24 -5.15
C ALA A 267 -10.05 -6.87 -6.34
N TYR A 268 -10.96 -5.95 -6.13
CA TYR A 268 -11.77 -5.38 -7.20
C TYR A 268 -12.03 -3.89 -6.97
N SER A 269 -12.32 -3.17 -8.03
CA SER A 269 -12.55 -1.74 -8.04
C SER A 269 -13.58 -1.37 -9.14
N PRO A 270 -14.59 -0.49 -8.86
CA PRO A 270 -14.83 0.12 -7.55
C PRO A 270 -15.43 -0.87 -6.56
N ALA A 271 -15.37 -0.55 -5.26
CA ALA A 271 -16.05 -1.28 -4.21
C ALA A 271 -17.48 -0.77 -4.03
N PRO A 272 -18.54 -1.57 -4.28
CA PRO A 272 -19.93 -1.09 -4.21
C PRO A 272 -20.37 -0.63 -2.81
N VAL A 273 -19.69 -1.08 -1.76
CA VAL A 273 -19.95 -0.65 -0.38
C VAL A 273 -19.63 0.83 -0.16
N VAL A 274 -18.85 1.46 -1.04
CA VAL A 274 -18.47 2.88 -0.98
C VAL A 274 -19.29 3.67 -1.99
N THR A 275 -20.19 4.52 -1.52
CA THR A 275 -20.97 5.44 -2.36
C THR A 275 -20.22 6.75 -2.63
N ASP A 276 -20.64 7.52 -3.62
CA ASP A 276 -20.02 8.82 -3.94
C ASP A 276 -20.09 9.80 -2.77
N ASP A 277 -21.21 9.82 -2.03
CA ASP A 277 -21.34 10.66 -0.82
C ASP A 277 -20.34 10.25 0.29
N MET A 278 -20.04 8.96 0.38
CA MET A 278 -19.02 8.48 1.32
C MET A 278 -17.62 8.93 0.92
N LEU A 279 -17.29 9.02 -0.37
CA LEU A 279 -15.98 9.51 -0.82
C LEU A 279 -15.70 10.93 -0.35
N GLY A 280 -16.70 11.83 -0.45
CA GLY A 280 -16.60 13.18 0.10
C GLY A 280 -16.36 13.18 1.62
N THR A 281 -17.11 12.34 2.36
CA THR A 281 -16.96 12.19 3.80
C THR A 281 -15.57 11.63 4.17
N ILE A 282 -15.06 10.63 3.45
CA ILE A 282 -13.75 10.04 3.67
C ILE A 282 -12.66 11.09 3.43
N LYS A 283 -12.73 11.86 2.33
CA LYS A 283 -11.78 12.93 2.05
C LYS A 283 -11.76 13.97 3.17
N GLU A 284 -12.93 14.52 3.53
CA GLU A 284 -13.03 15.66 4.44
C GLU A 284 -12.89 15.31 5.94
N LYS A 285 -13.36 14.12 6.36
CA LYS A 285 -13.40 13.73 7.78
C LYS A 285 -12.35 12.70 8.19
N ILE A 286 -11.65 12.09 7.23
CA ILE A 286 -10.64 11.08 7.53
C ILE A 286 -9.28 11.50 6.97
N VAL A 287 -9.14 11.63 5.64
CA VAL A 287 -7.83 11.79 5.01
C VAL A 287 -7.24 13.19 5.26
N LEU A 288 -7.99 14.25 4.94
CA LEU A 288 -7.52 15.62 5.14
C LEU A 288 -7.18 15.96 6.60
N PRO A 289 -7.97 15.55 7.62
CA PRO A 289 -7.59 15.74 9.02
C PRO A 289 -6.26 15.07 9.39
N VAL A 290 -6.01 13.84 8.91
CA VAL A 290 -4.73 13.14 9.12
C VAL A 290 -3.57 13.90 8.47
N VAL A 291 -3.70 14.28 7.21
CA VAL A 291 -2.65 15.06 6.49
C VAL A 291 -2.35 16.38 7.21
N ARG A 292 -3.39 17.09 7.65
CA ARG A 292 -3.25 18.34 8.40
C ARG A 292 -2.59 18.13 9.77
N GLU A 293 -2.94 17.05 10.48
CA GLU A 293 -2.34 16.72 11.78
C GLU A 293 -0.86 16.35 11.62
N LEU A 294 -0.51 15.55 10.61
CA LEU A 294 0.89 15.26 10.29
C LEU A 294 1.68 16.53 9.99
N LYS A 295 1.10 17.46 9.21
CA LYS A 295 1.72 18.77 8.92
C LYS A 295 1.94 19.60 10.18
N LYS A 296 0.99 19.63 11.14
CA LYS A 296 1.16 20.30 12.44
C LYS A 296 2.32 19.69 13.25
N ARG A 297 2.57 18.39 13.12
CA ARG A 297 3.71 17.69 13.73
C ARG A 297 5.02 17.91 12.97
N GLY A 298 5.04 18.76 11.94
CA GLY A 298 6.21 19.04 11.11
C GLY A 298 6.50 17.96 10.05
N ILE A 299 5.55 17.06 9.78
CA ILE A 299 5.66 15.98 8.81
C ILE A 299 4.86 16.36 7.56
N THR A 300 5.54 16.73 6.47
CA THR A 300 4.90 16.89 5.15
C THR A 300 4.75 15.51 4.51
N TYR A 301 3.53 14.97 4.52
CA TYR A 301 3.27 13.64 3.97
C TYR A 301 3.01 13.73 2.46
N ARG A 302 3.88 13.14 1.65
CA ARG A 302 3.75 13.05 0.19
C ARG A 302 3.69 11.60 -0.23
N GLY A 303 2.83 11.28 -1.20
CA GLY A 303 2.65 9.90 -1.67
C GLY A 303 1.24 9.38 -1.48
N ILE A 304 1.10 8.07 -1.33
CA ILE A 304 -0.18 7.43 -1.02
C ILE A 304 -0.36 7.28 0.49
N LEU A 305 -1.45 7.80 0.99
CA LEU A 305 -2.00 7.43 2.29
C LEU A 305 -3.15 6.45 2.01
N TYR A 306 -2.89 5.16 2.16
CA TYR A 306 -3.91 4.12 2.04
C TYR A 306 -4.72 4.10 3.34
N ALA A 307 -6.03 4.28 3.23
CA ALA A 307 -6.97 4.12 4.34
C ALA A 307 -7.74 2.79 4.21
N GLY A 308 -7.47 1.85 5.10
CA GLY A 308 -8.30 0.67 5.33
C GLY A 308 -9.49 1.07 6.20
N LEU A 309 -10.70 0.95 5.65
CA LEU A 309 -11.92 1.43 6.27
C LEU A 309 -12.88 0.28 6.55
N MET A 310 -13.55 0.32 7.68
CA MET A 310 -14.70 -0.51 7.99
C MET A 310 -15.99 0.29 7.80
N ILE A 311 -16.86 -0.18 6.92
CA ILE A 311 -18.16 0.43 6.63
C ILE A 311 -19.24 -0.38 7.33
N THR A 312 -19.80 0.17 8.41
CA THR A 312 -20.90 -0.46 9.13
C THR A 312 -22.22 -0.28 8.37
N PRO A 313 -22.94 -1.34 7.99
CA PRO A 313 -24.19 -1.26 7.26
C PRO A 313 -25.31 -0.62 8.10
N GLU A 314 -26.44 -0.33 7.45
CA GLU A 314 -27.65 0.13 8.13
C GLU A 314 -28.16 -0.93 9.11
N GLY A 315 -28.43 -0.52 10.37
CA GLY A 315 -28.80 -1.46 11.43
C GLY A 315 -27.64 -2.23 12.07
N GLY A 316 -26.42 -2.10 11.56
CA GLY A 316 -25.24 -2.70 12.13
C GLY A 316 -24.79 -2.04 13.44
N ARG A 317 -23.92 -2.70 14.18
CA ARG A 317 -23.37 -2.20 15.44
C ARG A 317 -22.44 -1.02 15.20
N ILE A 318 -22.83 0.16 15.63
CA ILE A 318 -21.99 1.35 15.56
C ILE A 318 -20.87 1.27 16.59
N ALA A 319 -19.65 1.56 16.16
CA ALA A 319 -18.47 1.66 17.01
C ALA A 319 -18.61 2.80 18.04
N LYS A 320 -17.78 2.79 19.07
CA LYS A 320 -17.76 3.86 20.09
C LYS A 320 -17.42 5.24 19.53
N SER A 321 -16.82 5.31 18.35
CA SER A 321 -16.62 6.55 17.59
C SER A 321 -17.92 7.27 17.21
N GLY A 322 -19.06 6.57 17.20
CA GLY A 322 -20.36 7.07 16.72
C GLY A 322 -20.46 7.14 15.18
N SER A 323 -19.41 6.73 14.45
CA SER A 323 -19.36 6.76 12.98
C SER A 323 -19.68 5.40 12.37
N ARG A 324 -20.29 5.40 11.18
CA ARG A 324 -20.43 4.20 10.34
C ARG A 324 -19.20 3.92 9.49
N ILE A 325 -18.35 4.92 9.28
CA ILE A 325 -17.08 4.81 8.55
C ILE A 325 -15.96 4.95 9.57
N ASN A 326 -15.22 3.88 9.81
CA ASN A 326 -14.13 3.85 10.78
C ASN A 326 -12.85 3.40 10.13
N VAL A 327 -11.74 4.01 10.51
CA VAL A 327 -10.42 3.59 10.06
C VAL A 327 -9.99 2.33 10.82
N VAL A 328 -9.62 1.29 10.08
CA VAL A 328 -9.02 0.06 10.60
C VAL A 328 -7.50 0.22 10.72
N GLU A 329 -6.89 0.77 9.66
CA GLU A 329 -5.46 1.03 9.58
C GLU A 329 -5.15 2.04 8.48
N PHE A 330 -3.96 2.65 8.57
CA PHE A 330 -3.34 3.35 7.46
C PHE A 330 -2.10 2.58 7.00
N ASN A 331 -1.88 2.58 5.66
CA ASN A 331 -0.62 2.15 5.09
C ASN A 331 0.02 3.34 4.33
N ALA A 332 1.36 3.36 4.30
CA ALA A 332 2.14 4.51 3.82
C ALA A 332 2.53 4.40 2.34
N ARG A 333 1.81 3.62 1.57
CA ARG A 333 2.14 3.26 0.19
C ARG A 333 0.92 2.76 -0.58
N PHE A 334 1.10 2.52 -1.87
CA PHE A 334 0.12 1.80 -2.67
C PHE A 334 -0.22 0.43 -2.06
N GLY A 335 -1.50 0.02 -2.12
CA GLY A 335 -1.96 -1.30 -1.69
C GLY A 335 -1.44 -2.42 -2.61
N ASP A 336 -1.49 -3.64 -2.13
CA ASP A 336 -1.13 -4.86 -2.88
C ASP A 336 -2.01 -6.02 -2.37
N PRO A 337 -3.08 -6.42 -3.11
CA PRO A 337 -3.24 -6.30 -4.57
C PRO A 337 -4.19 -5.19 -5.06
N GLU A 338 -4.55 -4.19 -4.28
CA GLU A 338 -5.50 -3.16 -4.71
C GLU A 338 -4.98 -2.36 -5.91
N THR A 339 -3.68 -2.10 -5.96
CA THR A 339 -3.03 -1.35 -7.04
C THR A 339 -3.24 -2.01 -8.39
N GLU A 340 -3.20 -3.33 -8.45
CA GLU A 340 -3.41 -4.12 -9.66
C GLU A 340 -4.85 -4.07 -10.18
N ALA A 341 -5.81 -3.68 -9.33
CA ALA A 341 -7.18 -3.42 -9.73
C ALA A 341 -7.44 -1.92 -9.99
N VAL A 342 -6.81 -1.02 -9.24
CA VAL A 342 -7.06 0.43 -9.31
C VAL A 342 -6.33 1.08 -10.48
N LEU A 343 -5.02 0.85 -10.66
CA LEU A 343 -4.23 1.54 -11.69
C LEU A 343 -4.70 1.27 -13.13
N PRO A 344 -5.15 0.06 -13.51
CA PRO A 344 -5.71 -0.15 -14.86
C PRO A 344 -6.93 0.72 -15.19
N ARG A 345 -7.62 1.24 -14.18
CA ARG A 345 -8.76 2.15 -14.29
C ARG A 345 -8.36 3.63 -14.40
N LEU A 346 -7.07 3.95 -14.27
CA LEU A 346 -6.59 5.32 -14.39
C LEU A 346 -6.16 5.63 -15.83
N GLY A 347 -6.52 6.82 -16.30
CA GLY A 347 -6.07 7.44 -17.54
C GLY A 347 -5.20 8.67 -17.25
N GLY A 348 -4.93 9.45 -18.31
CA GLY A 348 -4.13 10.68 -18.22
C GLY A 348 -2.63 10.40 -18.09
N ASP A 349 -1.85 11.41 -17.73
CA ASP A 349 -0.41 11.34 -17.50
C ASP A 349 -0.15 10.99 -16.03
N PHE A 350 0.16 9.72 -15.78
CA PHE A 350 0.33 9.21 -14.42
C PHE A 350 1.67 9.64 -13.82
N ALA A 351 2.72 9.73 -14.63
CA ALA A 351 4.03 10.18 -14.17
C ALA A 351 3.98 11.64 -13.69
N THR A 352 3.28 12.52 -14.42
CA THR A 352 3.03 13.90 -13.99
C THR A 352 2.22 13.96 -12.70
N ALA A 353 1.20 13.12 -12.54
CA ALA A 353 0.42 13.07 -11.29
C ALA A 353 1.30 12.68 -10.08
N LEU A 354 2.16 11.66 -10.22
CA LEU A 354 3.12 11.28 -9.18
C LEU A 354 4.12 12.39 -8.87
N LEU A 355 4.64 13.07 -9.91
CA LEU A 355 5.57 14.19 -9.76
C LEU A 355 4.90 15.37 -9.05
N HIS A 356 3.66 15.71 -9.40
CA HIS A 356 2.90 16.77 -8.74
C HIS A 356 2.68 16.46 -7.25
N ALA A 357 2.32 15.22 -6.92
CA ALA A 357 2.19 14.80 -5.53
C ALA A 357 3.54 14.90 -4.78
N ALA A 358 4.64 14.48 -5.40
CA ALA A 358 5.96 14.54 -4.81
C ALA A 358 6.50 15.97 -4.63
N THR A 359 6.01 16.94 -5.43
CA THR A 359 6.52 18.32 -5.44
C THR A 359 5.59 19.38 -4.84
N GLY A 360 4.42 18.99 -4.30
CA GLY A 360 3.49 19.91 -3.66
C GLY A 360 2.60 20.67 -4.65
N CYS A 361 2.27 20.06 -5.78
CA CYS A 361 1.50 20.68 -6.87
C CYS A 361 0.29 19.85 -7.32
N LEU A 362 -0.13 18.86 -6.51
CA LEU A 362 -1.20 17.91 -6.85
C LEU A 362 -2.55 18.62 -7.06
N ARG A 363 -3.26 18.23 -8.12
CA ARG A 363 -4.58 18.75 -8.48
C ARG A 363 -5.55 17.60 -8.75
N ASP A 364 -6.85 17.81 -8.52
CA ASP A 364 -7.87 16.80 -8.84
C ASP A 364 -7.83 16.39 -10.34
N ALA A 365 -7.50 17.32 -11.24
CA ALA A 365 -7.39 17.08 -12.68
C ALA A 365 -6.21 16.21 -13.10
N ASP A 366 -5.24 15.94 -12.21
CA ASP A 366 -4.09 15.09 -12.49
C ASP A 366 -4.48 13.60 -12.56
N ILE A 367 -5.65 13.24 -12.00
CA ILE A 367 -6.15 11.87 -12.01
C ILE A 367 -7.42 11.76 -12.85
N VAL A 368 -7.35 10.96 -13.91
CA VAL A 368 -8.49 10.63 -14.77
C VAL A 368 -8.94 9.22 -14.46
N VAL A 369 -10.20 9.04 -14.05
CA VAL A 369 -10.76 7.73 -13.74
C VAL A 369 -11.62 7.25 -14.92
N ARG A 370 -11.34 6.04 -15.39
CA ARG A 370 -12.13 5.37 -16.42
C ARG A 370 -13.34 4.70 -15.78
N SER A 371 -14.43 4.58 -16.55
CA SER A 371 -15.70 4.00 -16.08
C SER A 371 -15.66 2.47 -15.93
N GLU A 372 -14.62 1.80 -16.44
CA GLU A 372 -14.49 0.35 -16.38
C GLU A 372 -14.36 -0.14 -14.93
N HIS A 373 -14.85 -1.34 -14.68
CA HIS A 373 -14.59 -2.11 -13.47
C HIS A 373 -13.33 -2.96 -13.66
N ALA A 374 -12.67 -3.26 -12.56
CA ALA A 374 -11.51 -4.15 -12.53
C ALA A 374 -11.66 -5.20 -11.43
N ALA A 375 -11.20 -6.41 -11.72
CA ALA A 375 -11.03 -7.46 -10.69
C ALA A 375 -9.70 -8.15 -10.92
N THR A 376 -8.95 -8.36 -9.85
CA THR A 376 -7.67 -9.06 -9.88
C THR A 376 -7.72 -10.31 -9.02
N VAL A 377 -7.17 -11.42 -9.54
CA VAL A 377 -7.08 -12.70 -8.86
C VAL A 377 -5.60 -13.02 -8.63
N ILE A 378 -5.23 -13.23 -7.38
CA ILE A 378 -3.87 -13.67 -7.04
C ILE A 378 -3.74 -15.16 -7.28
N VAL A 379 -2.74 -15.51 -8.07
CA VAL A 379 -2.29 -16.88 -8.29
C VAL A 379 -1.07 -17.12 -7.42
N ALA A 380 -1.16 -18.11 -6.52
CA ALA A 380 -0.19 -18.35 -5.46
C ALA A 380 0.43 -19.74 -5.55
N SER A 381 1.59 -19.91 -4.92
CA SER A 381 2.26 -21.20 -4.72
C SER A 381 1.59 -21.99 -3.59
N ALA A 382 1.45 -23.30 -3.75
CA ALA A 382 0.96 -24.21 -2.71
C ALA A 382 1.75 -24.03 -1.41
N GLY A 383 1.03 -23.98 -0.29
CA GLY A 383 1.59 -23.72 1.04
C GLY A 383 1.57 -22.25 1.48
N TYR A 384 1.37 -21.28 0.57
CA TYR A 384 1.21 -19.88 0.94
C TYR A 384 -0.05 -19.68 1.83
N PRO A 385 -0.02 -18.84 2.90
CA PRO A 385 1.04 -17.92 3.34
C PRO A 385 2.13 -18.56 4.24
N GLY A 386 2.17 -19.88 4.37
CA GLY A 386 3.22 -20.64 5.04
C GLY A 386 4.44 -20.86 4.15
N SER A 387 5.09 -22.01 4.31
CA SER A 387 6.25 -22.42 3.49
C SER A 387 5.79 -22.89 2.12
N TYR A 388 6.51 -22.50 1.08
CA TYR A 388 6.22 -22.85 -0.32
C TYR A 388 7.50 -23.12 -1.10
N GLU A 389 7.40 -23.97 -2.14
CA GLU A 389 8.47 -24.23 -3.07
C GLU A 389 8.59 -23.12 -4.13
N LYS A 390 9.79 -22.91 -4.64
CA LYS A 390 10.12 -21.95 -5.70
C LYS A 390 10.70 -22.67 -6.92
N GLY A 391 10.86 -21.93 -8.04
CA GLY A 391 11.51 -22.45 -9.24
C GLY A 391 10.58 -23.26 -10.16
N LYS A 392 9.27 -23.24 -9.93
CA LYS A 392 8.30 -23.91 -10.81
C LYS A 392 8.12 -23.10 -12.09
N VAL A 393 8.24 -23.73 -13.25
CA VAL A 393 8.08 -23.09 -14.56
C VAL A 393 6.63 -22.66 -14.76
N ILE A 394 6.44 -21.42 -15.19
CA ILE A 394 5.13 -20.82 -15.43
C ILE A 394 4.85 -20.83 -16.94
N SER A 395 3.68 -21.32 -17.34
CA SER A 395 3.20 -21.31 -18.71
C SER A 395 1.91 -20.52 -18.87
N GLY A 396 1.54 -20.18 -20.11
CA GLY A 396 0.27 -19.51 -20.44
C GLY A 396 0.28 -18.00 -20.18
N LEU A 397 1.44 -17.37 -20.13
CA LEU A 397 1.57 -15.92 -19.96
C LEU A 397 1.35 -15.19 -21.29
N ASP A 398 1.92 -15.70 -22.39
CA ASP A 398 1.83 -15.07 -23.71
C ASP A 398 0.40 -15.14 -24.27
N GLY A 399 -0.06 -14.03 -24.84
CA GLY A 399 -1.42 -13.92 -25.41
C GLY A 399 -2.54 -14.09 -24.39
N ASN A 400 -2.27 -13.83 -23.10
CA ASN A 400 -3.29 -13.92 -22.06
C ASN A 400 -4.38 -12.85 -22.28
N PRO A 401 -5.69 -13.20 -22.18
CA PRO A 401 -6.79 -12.25 -22.40
C PRO A 401 -6.94 -11.21 -21.27
N ALA A 402 -6.26 -11.39 -20.14
CA ALA A 402 -6.23 -10.49 -19.00
C ALA A 402 -4.87 -9.81 -18.86
N LEU A 403 -4.81 -8.74 -18.07
CA LEU A 403 -3.54 -8.14 -17.66
C LEU A 403 -2.90 -9.06 -16.62
N VAL A 404 -1.66 -9.48 -16.86
CA VAL A 404 -0.92 -10.33 -15.92
C VAL A 404 0.21 -9.52 -15.29
N PHE A 405 0.07 -9.23 -14.00
CA PHE A 405 1.13 -8.60 -13.23
C PHE A 405 1.94 -9.68 -12.51
N HIS A 406 3.26 -9.59 -12.65
CA HIS A 406 4.19 -10.48 -11.99
C HIS A 406 4.41 -10.02 -10.54
N CYS A 407 4.22 -10.94 -9.59
CA CYS A 407 4.53 -10.71 -8.17
C CYS A 407 5.85 -11.40 -7.83
N GLY A 408 5.78 -12.65 -7.39
CA GLY A 408 6.95 -13.45 -7.07
C GLY A 408 7.42 -14.30 -8.25
N THR A 409 8.04 -13.69 -9.24
CA THR A 409 8.58 -14.36 -10.42
C THR A 409 10.00 -13.92 -10.73
N LYS A 410 10.79 -14.79 -11.36
CA LYS A 410 12.12 -14.48 -11.89
C LYS A 410 12.36 -15.27 -13.18
N ARG A 411 13.39 -14.89 -13.94
CA ARG A 411 13.90 -15.73 -15.04
C ARG A 411 14.71 -16.87 -14.48
N GLY A 412 14.45 -18.08 -14.98
CA GLY A 412 15.24 -19.28 -14.74
C GLY A 412 16.52 -19.28 -15.57
N GLU A 413 17.30 -20.36 -15.42
CA GLU A 413 18.62 -20.50 -16.07
C GLU A 413 18.52 -20.60 -17.60
N ASN A 414 17.43 -21.15 -18.13
CA ASN A 414 17.20 -21.31 -19.57
C ASN A 414 16.33 -20.16 -20.14
N GLY A 415 16.09 -19.10 -19.35
CA GLY A 415 15.31 -17.93 -19.76
C GLY A 415 13.79 -18.05 -19.52
N GLU A 416 13.31 -19.22 -19.07
CA GLU A 416 11.91 -19.43 -18.67
C GLU A 416 11.51 -18.56 -17.48
N ILE A 417 10.22 -18.28 -17.32
CA ILE A 417 9.71 -17.59 -16.14
C ILE A 417 9.35 -18.63 -15.08
N VAL A 418 9.88 -18.44 -13.87
CA VAL A 418 9.68 -19.38 -12.75
C VAL A 418 9.16 -18.65 -11.50
N THR A 419 8.50 -19.42 -10.61
CA THR A 419 8.03 -18.91 -9.32
C THR A 419 9.21 -18.56 -8.42
N SER A 420 9.11 -17.44 -7.67
CA SER A 420 10.11 -17.01 -6.68
C SER A 420 9.48 -16.51 -5.38
N GLY A 421 8.14 -16.44 -5.31
CA GLY A 421 7.38 -15.93 -4.16
C GLY A 421 6.13 -16.75 -3.86
N GLY A 422 5.46 -16.44 -2.77
CA GLY A 422 4.19 -17.07 -2.37
C GLY A 422 3.03 -16.60 -3.25
N ARG A 423 2.82 -15.29 -3.37
CA ARG A 423 1.99 -14.70 -4.44
C ARG A 423 2.86 -14.61 -5.69
N VAL A 424 2.45 -15.27 -6.75
CA VAL A 424 3.26 -15.45 -7.98
C VAL A 424 2.84 -14.47 -9.06
N LEU A 425 1.54 -14.42 -9.33
CA LEU A 425 0.94 -13.55 -10.35
C LEU A 425 -0.34 -12.90 -9.81
N SER A 426 -0.67 -11.73 -10.36
CA SER A 426 -1.94 -11.06 -10.19
C SER A 426 -2.58 -10.91 -11.57
N VAL A 427 -3.75 -11.51 -11.77
CA VAL A 427 -4.42 -11.59 -13.07
C VAL A 427 -5.65 -10.69 -13.05
N THR A 428 -5.58 -9.59 -13.79
CA THR A 428 -6.59 -8.52 -13.76
C THR A 428 -7.41 -8.45 -15.02
N GLY A 429 -8.73 -8.63 -14.87
CA GLY A 429 -9.72 -8.36 -15.89
C GLY A 429 -10.31 -6.96 -15.79
N LEU A 430 -10.60 -6.34 -16.92
CA LEU A 430 -11.36 -5.10 -17.03
C LEU A 430 -12.69 -5.38 -17.74
N GLY A 431 -13.76 -4.69 -17.36
CA GLY A 431 -15.08 -4.84 -17.99
C GLY A 431 -15.99 -3.63 -17.76
N ALA A 432 -17.05 -3.52 -18.55
CA ALA A 432 -18.07 -2.50 -18.34
C ALA A 432 -18.83 -2.72 -17.02
N THR A 433 -18.85 -3.97 -16.54
CA THR A 433 -19.43 -4.38 -15.26
C THR A 433 -18.41 -5.16 -14.44
N LEU A 434 -18.62 -5.24 -13.13
CA LEU A 434 -17.79 -6.06 -12.26
C LEU A 434 -17.83 -7.54 -12.65
N ARG A 435 -18.98 -8.05 -13.09
CA ARG A 435 -19.12 -9.43 -13.59
C ARG A 435 -18.20 -9.70 -14.77
N GLU A 436 -18.21 -8.84 -15.78
CA GLU A 436 -17.33 -8.98 -16.94
C GLU A 436 -15.85 -8.89 -16.56
N ALA A 437 -15.49 -8.00 -15.61
CA ALA A 437 -14.12 -7.90 -15.12
C ALA A 437 -13.66 -9.20 -14.44
N VAL A 438 -14.51 -9.78 -13.59
CA VAL A 438 -14.27 -11.06 -12.92
C VAL A 438 -14.14 -12.21 -13.92
N ASP A 439 -15.07 -12.32 -14.87
CA ASP A 439 -15.07 -13.37 -15.87
C ASP A 439 -13.78 -13.33 -16.72
N ARG A 440 -13.33 -12.13 -17.11
CA ARG A 440 -12.05 -11.94 -17.83
C ARG A 440 -10.84 -12.29 -16.99
N ALA A 441 -10.83 -11.92 -15.70
CA ALA A 441 -9.73 -12.29 -14.80
C ALA A 441 -9.60 -13.82 -14.71
N TYR A 442 -10.71 -14.54 -14.48
CA TYR A 442 -10.69 -16.00 -14.40
C TYR A 442 -10.42 -16.67 -15.76
N ALA A 443 -10.86 -16.10 -16.88
CA ALA A 443 -10.45 -16.57 -18.21
C ALA A 443 -8.92 -16.45 -18.40
N GLY A 444 -8.29 -15.40 -17.87
CA GLY A 444 -6.85 -15.24 -17.85
C GLY A 444 -6.18 -16.25 -16.95
N VAL A 445 -6.68 -16.48 -15.73
CA VAL A 445 -6.17 -17.48 -14.78
C VAL A 445 -6.21 -18.89 -15.39
N ALA A 446 -7.27 -19.24 -16.10
CA ALA A 446 -7.44 -20.56 -16.73
C ALA A 446 -6.39 -20.88 -17.82
N LYS A 447 -5.67 -19.85 -18.34
CA LYS A 447 -4.56 -20.05 -19.30
C LYS A 447 -3.24 -20.35 -18.60
N ILE A 448 -3.09 -19.94 -17.33
CA ILE A 448 -1.85 -20.02 -16.58
C ILE A 448 -1.73 -21.39 -15.90
N SER A 449 -0.52 -21.95 -15.89
CA SER A 449 -0.24 -23.19 -15.19
C SER A 449 1.19 -23.22 -14.66
N PHE A 450 1.35 -23.72 -13.44
CA PHE A 450 2.61 -24.16 -12.85
C PHE A 450 2.30 -25.18 -11.73
N ASP A 451 3.28 -26.00 -11.40
CA ASP A 451 3.12 -27.05 -10.39
C ASP A 451 2.85 -26.44 -9.00
N GLY A 452 1.80 -26.93 -8.32
CA GLY A 452 1.36 -26.40 -7.03
C GLY A 452 0.64 -25.04 -7.10
N MET A 453 0.12 -24.64 -8.26
CA MET A 453 -0.66 -23.44 -8.42
C MET A 453 -1.99 -23.51 -7.67
N PHE A 454 -2.34 -22.45 -6.93
CA PHE A 454 -3.68 -22.29 -6.39
C PHE A 454 -4.14 -20.81 -6.41
N TYR A 455 -5.44 -20.60 -6.35
CA TYR A 455 -6.09 -19.29 -6.30
C TYR A 455 -7.49 -19.42 -5.71
N ARG A 456 -8.06 -18.32 -5.22
CA ARG A 456 -9.47 -18.28 -4.79
C ARG A 456 -10.42 -18.20 -5.99
N LYS A 457 -11.55 -18.90 -5.89
CA LYS A 457 -12.58 -18.97 -6.95
C LYS A 457 -13.72 -18.00 -6.73
N ASP A 458 -13.73 -17.28 -5.61
CA ASP A 458 -14.82 -16.42 -5.14
C ASP A 458 -14.42 -14.93 -5.04
N ILE A 459 -13.37 -14.51 -5.73
CA ILE A 459 -12.96 -13.09 -5.75
C ILE A 459 -14.12 -12.23 -6.28
N ALA A 460 -14.34 -11.09 -5.60
CA ALA A 460 -15.44 -10.16 -5.81
C ALA A 460 -16.84 -10.68 -5.43
N HIS A 461 -16.98 -11.81 -4.72
CA HIS A 461 -18.29 -12.35 -4.33
C HIS A 461 -19.14 -11.36 -3.54
N ARG A 462 -18.55 -10.42 -2.79
CA ARG A 462 -19.27 -9.38 -2.04
C ARG A 462 -19.85 -8.31 -2.97
N GLY A 463 -19.10 -7.89 -3.98
CA GLY A 463 -19.53 -6.88 -4.94
C GLY A 463 -20.48 -7.41 -6.04
N LEU A 464 -20.68 -8.73 -6.11
CA LEU A 464 -21.55 -9.40 -7.09
C LEU A 464 -22.89 -9.88 -6.51
N LYS A 465 -23.17 -9.56 -5.23
CA LYS A 465 -24.44 -9.86 -4.56
C LYS A 465 -25.61 -9.05 -5.12
#